data_ed4037381dee7aee250c87e9a82b9ac5
#
_entry.id   ed4037381dee7aee250c87e9a82b9ac5
#
_cell.length_a   1.000
_cell.length_b   1.000
_cell.length_c   1.000
_cell.angle_alpha   90.00
_cell.angle_beta   90.00
_cell.angle_gamma   90.00
#
_symmetry.space_group_name_H-M   'P 1'
#
loop_
_entity.id
_entity.type
_entity.pdbx_description
1 polymer ?
#
loop_
_entity_poly.entity_id
_entity_poly.type
_entity_poly.pdbx_seq_one_letter_code
_entity_poly.pdbx_strand_id
1 'polypeptide(L)'
;MSYAAYTPMVQAGQRRPALWRLFLGVVTAILGTALWLLALLLVLSFTTGLSLLDAARSAFSGPADTPERTILYLMVVAGLGFGTVAAAALWQKRQRRDLVGRGPRVLRHFAIAAGTTLTLAAVLSGVQAIFSSDPAPVRNLDLAVWLSWLPIALLALAFQTGAEELFFRGYLQSQLAARFRSPMVWLLVPSIAFGFAHFAPGLPGANSWLYVAFAATFGLLAGDLTARTGSLGAAWGWHFANNTFAVLVVSTEGSVTGLGFWRVTGGLTEPI
;
A
#
# COMPACT_ATOMS: atom_id res chain seq x y z
N MET A 1 10.08 20.62 -15.72
CA MET A 1 10.00 19.15 -15.96
C MET A 1 8.60 18.83 -16.50
N SER A 2 8.50 17.95 -17.48
CA SER A 2 7.23 17.70 -18.19
C SER A 2 6.56 16.40 -17.69
N TYR A 3 5.25 16.44 -17.41
CA TYR A 3 4.40 15.28 -17.13
C TYR A 3 3.68 14.74 -18.40
N ALA A 4 4.27 14.93 -19.58
CA ALA A 4 3.69 14.51 -20.85
C ALA A 4 3.32 13.03 -20.90
N ALA A 5 4.11 12.18 -20.24
CA ALA A 5 3.82 10.75 -20.14
C ALA A 5 2.51 10.42 -19.41
N TYR A 6 2.04 11.31 -18.52
CA TYR A 6 0.80 11.13 -17.75
C TYR A 6 -0.47 11.44 -18.57
N THR A 7 -0.32 12.15 -19.68
CA THR A 7 -1.45 12.63 -20.51
C THR A 7 -2.50 11.54 -20.82
N PRO A 8 -2.14 10.29 -21.20
CA PRO A 8 -3.15 9.28 -21.51
C PRO A 8 -4.05 8.91 -20.32
N MET A 9 -3.47 8.84 -19.11
CA MET A 9 -4.23 8.55 -17.88
C MET A 9 -5.17 9.71 -17.52
N VAL A 10 -4.71 10.95 -17.70
CA VAL A 10 -5.49 12.18 -17.47
C VAL A 10 -6.64 12.31 -18.46
N GLN A 11 -6.38 12.12 -19.76
CA GLN A 11 -7.39 12.19 -20.82
C GLN A 11 -8.53 11.19 -20.60
N ALA A 12 -8.22 9.98 -20.11
CA ALA A 12 -9.24 9.01 -19.77
C ALA A 12 -10.19 9.53 -18.66
N GLY A 13 -9.66 10.29 -17.69
CA GLY A 13 -10.44 10.93 -16.62
C GLY A 13 -11.29 12.12 -17.11
N GLN A 14 -10.86 12.81 -18.15
CA GLN A 14 -11.55 13.99 -18.70
C GLN A 14 -12.92 13.67 -19.32
N ARG A 15 -13.21 12.40 -19.62
CA ARG A 15 -14.53 11.98 -20.11
C ARG A 15 -15.65 12.30 -19.11
N ARG A 16 -15.36 12.22 -17.81
CA ARG A 16 -16.31 12.47 -16.72
C ARG A 16 -15.61 13.11 -15.51
N PRO A 17 -15.17 14.38 -15.57
CA PRO A 17 -14.29 15.00 -14.58
C PRO A 17 -15.02 15.59 -13.36
N ALA A 18 -16.34 15.42 -13.24
CA ALA A 18 -17.13 16.02 -12.18
C ALA A 18 -16.74 15.49 -10.79
N LEU A 19 -16.49 16.37 -9.82
CA LEU A 19 -16.02 16.03 -8.48
C LEU A 19 -17.02 15.17 -7.70
N TRP A 20 -18.33 15.35 -7.88
CA TRP A 20 -19.31 14.49 -7.22
C TRP A 20 -19.20 13.03 -7.65
N ARG A 21 -18.79 12.75 -8.91
CA ARG A 21 -18.52 11.38 -9.38
C ARG A 21 -17.26 10.81 -8.72
N LEU A 22 -16.25 11.65 -8.50
CA LEU A 22 -15.06 11.27 -7.77
C LEU A 22 -15.40 10.92 -6.32
N PHE A 23 -16.21 11.77 -5.65
CA PHE A 23 -16.69 11.51 -4.30
C PHE A 23 -17.45 10.17 -4.20
N LEU A 24 -18.44 9.95 -5.07
CA LEU A 24 -19.17 8.68 -5.10
C LEU A 24 -18.25 7.49 -5.44
N GLY A 25 -17.23 7.71 -6.24
CA GLY A 25 -16.23 6.70 -6.53
C GLY A 25 -15.36 6.34 -5.32
N VAL A 26 -14.96 7.33 -4.52
CA VAL A 26 -14.26 7.08 -3.24
C VAL A 26 -15.17 6.29 -2.29
N VAL A 27 -16.43 6.68 -2.14
CA VAL A 27 -17.41 5.94 -1.34
C VAL A 27 -17.56 4.50 -1.85
N THR A 28 -17.66 4.30 -3.17
CA THR A 28 -17.74 2.96 -3.77
C THR A 28 -16.49 2.13 -3.49
N ALA A 29 -15.29 2.73 -3.54
CA ALA A 29 -14.05 2.03 -3.23
C ALA A 29 -14.00 1.59 -1.75
N ILE A 30 -14.43 2.44 -0.83
CA ILE A 30 -14.52 2.12 0.61
C ILE A 30 -15.56 1.01 0.86
N LEU A 31 -16.76 1.12 0.27
CA LEU A 31 -17.80 0.09 0.39
C LEU A 31 -17.33 -1.24 -0.22
N GLY A 32 -16.62 -1.21 -1.34
CA GLY A 32 -16.00 -2.40 -1.94
C GLY A 32 -14.99 -3.07 -1.01
N THR A 33 -14.19 -2.27 -0.29
CA THR A 33 -13.27 -2.77 0.75
C THR A 33 -14.03 -3.40 1.91
N ALA A 34 -15.12 -2.78 2.36
CA ALA A 34 -15.95 -3.32 3.44
C ALA A 34 -16.64 -4.64 3.05
N LEU A 35 -17.16 -4.74 1.83
CA LEU A 35 -17.72 -5.97 1.30
C LEU A 35 -16.68 -7.08 1.14
N TRP A 36 -15.47 -6.73 0.73
CA TRP A 36 -14.35 -7.65 0.67
C TRP A 36 -13.94 -8.15 2.05
N LEU A 37 -13.83 -7.26 3.04
CA LEU A 37 -13.60 -7.63 4.44
C LEU A 37 -14.68 -8.59 4.94
N LEU A 38 -15.95 -8.29 4.68
CA LEU A 38 -17.05 -9.20 5.04
C LEU A 38 -16.88 -10.59 4.40
N ALA A 39 -16.49 -10.64 3.12
CA ALA A 39 -16.23 -11.92 2.45
C ALA A 39 -15.07 -12.69 3.11
N LEU A 40 -13.97 -12.02 3.47
CA LEU A 40 -12.86 -12.65 4.20
C LEU A 40 -13.29 -13.18 5.57
N LEU A 41 -14.09 -12.42 6.31
CA LEU A 41 -14.62 -12.85 7.62
C LEU A 41 -15.61 -14.01 7.49
N LEU A 42 -16.44 -14.06 6.44
CA LEU A 42 -17.30 -15.19 6.16
C LEU A 42 -16.48 -16.47 5.85
N VAL A 43 -15.42 -16.35 5.06
CA VAL A 43 -14.51 -17.48 4.82
C VAL A 43 -13.86 -17.93 6.12
N LEU A 44 -13.36 -17.00 6.95
CA LEU A 44 -12.76 -17.33 8.23
C LEU A 44 -13.77 -18.00 9.17
N SER A 45 -14.98 -17.46 9.29
CA SER A 45 -16.07 -18.03 10.08
C SER A 45 -16.38 -19.46 9.62
N PHE A 46 -16.53 -19.67 8.32
CA PHE A 46 -16.83 -20.99 7.76
C PHE A 46 -15.70 -22.01 8.01
N THR A 47 -14.44 -21.61 7.84
CA THR A 47 -13.28 -22.51 7.99
C THR A 47 -12.96 -22.84 9.45
N THR A 48 -13.28 -21.93 10.37
CA THR A 48 -13.00 -22.12 11.82
C THR A 48 -14.19 -22.61 12.62
N GLY A 49 -15.41 -22.56 12.07
CA GLY A 49 -16.65 -22.85 12.80
C GLY A 49 -17.07 -21.77 13.80
N LEU A 50 -16.35 -20.63 13.85
CA LEU A 50 -16.67 -19.49 14.72
C LEU A 50 -17.88 -18.72 14.20
N SER A 51 -18.61 -18.02 15.09
CA SER A 51 -19.56 -17.01 14.64
C SER A 51 -18.82 -15.88 13.89
N LEU A 52 -19.52 -15.13 13.03
CA LEU A 52 -18.92 -14.01 12.29
C LEU A 52 -18.28 -12.97 13.22
N LEU A 53 -18.92 -12.71 14.36
CA LEU A 53 -18.41 -11.78 15.37
C LEU A 53 -17.14 -12.30 16.05
N ASP A 54 -17.11 -13.59 16.39
CA ASP A 54 -15.93 -14.18 17.02
C ASP A 54 -14.78 -14.34 16.03
N ALA A 55 -15.06 -14.62 14.75
CA ALA A 55 -14.09 -14.59 13.69
C ALA A 55 -13.47 -13.17 13.54
N ALA A 56 -14.30 -12.13 13.56
CA ALA A 56 -13.83 -10.75 13.51
C ALA A 56 -12.98 -10.37 14.76
N ARG A 57 -13.44 -10.77 15.96
CA ARG A 57 -12.66 -10.58 17.19
C ARG A 57 -11.32 -11.31 17.12
N SER A 58 -11.32 -12.58 16.75
CA SER A 58 -10.08 -13.38 16.62
C SER A 58 -9.09 -12.75 15.63
N ALA A 59 -9.62 -12.21 14.51
CA ALA A 59 -8.81 -11.59 13.48
C ALA A 59 -8.14 -10.28 13.93
N PHE A 60 -8.88 -9.42 14.68
CA PHE A 60 -8.48 -8.01 14.91
C PHE A 60 -8.29 -7.64 16.39
N SER A 61 -8.41 -8.58 17.35
CA SER A 61 -8.25 -8.31 18.78
C SER A 61 -6.81 -8.15 19.25
N GLY A 62 -5.83 -8.16 18.37
CA GLY A 62 -4.42 -8.03 18.71
C GLY A 62 -3.58 -7.54 17.55
N PRO A 63 -2.26 -7.38 17.76
CA PRO A 63 -1.34 -6.97 16.73
C PRO A 63 -1.24 -8.01 15.61
N ALA A 64 -0.79 -7.59 14.43
CA ALA A 64 -0.49 -8.50 13.31
C ALA A 64 0.91 -9.14 13.52
N ASP A 65 1.04 -9.92 14.57
CA ASP A 65 2.28 -10.54 15.06
C ASP A 65 2.43 -12.01 14.68
N THR A 66 1.42 -12.59 14.01
CA THR A 66 1.49 -13.93 13.41
C THR A 66 1.40 -13.87 11.89
N PRO A 67 1.95 -14.88 11.16
CA PRO A 67 1.88 -14.91 9.71
C PRO A 67 0.44 -14.80 9.17
N GLU A 68 -0.51 -15.53 9.76
CA GLU A 68 -1.91 -15.58 9.33
C GLU A 68 -2.58 -14.20 9.49
N ARG A 69 -2.37 -13.54 10.64
CA ARG A 69 -2.92 -12.20 10.87
C ARG A 69 -2.32 -11.19 9.91
N THR A 70 -1.00 -11.26 9.68
CA THR A 70 -0.33 -10.39 8.71
C THR A 70 -0.91 -10.56 7.31
N ILE A 71 -1.06 -11.79 6.83
CA ILE A 71 -1.70 -12.04 5.53
C ILE A 71 -3.12 -11.47 5.49
N LEU A 72 -3.91 -11.70 6.54
CA LEU A 72 -5.27 -11.17 6.62
C LEU A 72 -5.30 -9.63 6.53
N TYR A 73 -4.44 -8.93 7.28
CA TYR A 73 -4.32 -7.46 7.22
C TYR A 73 -3.98 -6.97 5.81
N LEU A 74 -3.00 -7.59 5.16
CA LEU A 74 -2.64 -7.25 3.78
C LEU A 74 -3.80 -7.50 2.81
N MET A 75 -4.51 -8.62 2.97
CA MET A 75 -5.64 -8.97 2.11
C MET A 75 -6.86 -8.08 2.32
N VAL A 76 -7.09 -7.54 3.53
CA VAL A 76 -8.15 -6.54 3.75
C VAL A 76 -7.95 -5.32 2.85
N VAL A 77 -6.71 -4.81 2.80
CA VAL A 77 -6.37 -3.65 1.97
C VAL A 77 -6.49 -3.96 0.46
N ALA A 78 -6.25 -5.20 0.05
CA ALA A 78 -6.43 -5.62 -1.34
C ALA A 78 -7.86 -5.36 -1.87
N GLY A 79 -8.86 -5.36 -0.98
CA GLY A 79 -10.26 -5.00 -1.30
C GLY A 79 -10.43 -3.61 -1.91
N LEU A 80 -9.56 -2.66 -1.54
CA LEU A 80 -9.54 -1.31 -2.11
C LEU A 80 -9.36 -1.33 -3.63
N GLY A 81 -8.57 -2.29 -4.14
CA GLY A 81 -8.36 -2.47 -5.57
C GLY A 81 -9.63 -2.86 -6.33
N PHE A 82 -10.40 -3.82 -5.79
CA PHE A 82 -11.67 -4.24 -6.38
C PHE A 82 -12.69 -3.10 -6.37
N GLY A 83 -12.84 -2.42 -5.23
CA GLY A 83 -13.71 -1.27 -5.08
C GLY A 83 -13.32 -0.13 -6.04
N THR A 84 -12.03 0.11 -6.24
CA THR A 84 -11.52 1.13 -7.17
C THR A 84 -11.87 0.83 -8.62
N VAL A 85 -11.71 -0.42 -9.06
CA VAL A 85 -12.10 -0.83 -10.42
C VAL A 85 -13.60 -0.65 -10.63
N ALA A 86 -14.43 -1.05 -9.66
CA ALA A 86 -15.86 -0.84 -9.70
C ALA A 86 -16.22 0.66 -9.76
N ALA A 87 -15.60 1.49 -8.91
CA ALA A 87 -15.79 2.93 -8.89
C ALA A 87 -15.48 3.58 -10.24
N ALA A 88 -14.32 3.27 -10.82
CA ALA A 88 -13.90 3.80 -12.10
C ALA A 88 -14.84 3.40 -13.25
N ALA A 89 -15.31 2.16 -13.25
CA ALA A 89 -16.25 1.66 -14.25
C ALA A 89 -17.64 2.32 -14.11
N LEU A 90 -18.18 2.40 -12.91
CA LEU A 90 -19.52 2.91 -12.65
C LEU A 90 -19.63 4.42 -12.89
N TRP A 91 -18.75 5.19 -12.28
CA TRP A 91 -18.87 6.64 -12.21
C TRP A 91 -18.15 7.39 -13.33
N GLN A 92 -16.94 6.89 -13.75
CA GLN A 92 -16.13 7.56 -14.78
C GLN A 92 -16.14 6.85 -16.14
N LYS A 93 -16.71 5.63 -16.22
CA LYS A 93 -16.68 4.80 -17.44
C LYS A 93 -15.25 4.51 -17.92
N ARG A 94 -14.33 4.30 -16.96
CA ARG A 94 -12.92 3.97 -17.20
C ARG A 94 -12.68 2.47 -17.08
N GLN A 95 -11.78 1.96 -17.90
CA GLN A 95 -11.30 0.58 -17.81
C GLN A 95 -10.03 0.50 -16.96
N ARG A 96 -9.67 -0.71 -16.49
CA ARG A 96 -8.44 -0.95 -15.71
C ARG A 96 -7.19 -0.38 -16.38
N ARG A 97 -7.05 -0.56 -17.70
CA ARG A 97 -5.92 -0.03 -18.48
C ARG A 97 -5.79 1.50 -18.41
N ASP A 98 -6.89 2.20 -18.23
CA ASP A 98 -6.91 3.66 -18.11
C ASP A 98 -6.38 4.13 -16.74
N LEU A 99 -6.31 3.22 -15.75
CA LEU A 99 -5.82 3.48 -14.40
C LEU A 99 -4.36 3.08 -14.22
N VAL A 100 -3.90 2.01 -14.89
CA VAL A 100 -2.56 1.44 -14.67
C VAL A 100 -1.52 1.89 -15.71
N GLY A 101 -1.96 2.38 -16.86
CA GLY A 101 -1.09 2.68 -18.00
C GLY A 101 -0.88 1.46 -18.92
N ARG A 102 0.08 1.54 -19.86
CA ARG A 102 0.34 0.46 -20.84
C ARG A 102 1.03 -0.72 -20.19
N GLY A 103 0.44 -1.93 -20.28
CA GLY A 103 0.86 -3.15 -19.60
C GLY A 103 2.37 -3.48 -19.65
N PRO A 104 3.03 -3.54 -20.83
CA PRO A 104 4.47 -3.81 -20.89
C PRO A 104 5.34 -2.77 -20.17
N ARG A 105 4.91 -1.50 -20.16
CA ARG A 105 5.60 -0.45 -19.39
C ARG A 105 5.40 -0.63 -17.89
N VAL A 106 4.22 -1.02 -17.45
CA VAL A 106 3.92 -1.27 -16.03
C VAL A 106 4.87 -2.33 -15.49
N LEU A 107 4.98 -3.48 -16.15
CA LEU A 107 5.84 -4.57 -15.69
C LEU A 107 7.33 -4.18 -15.69
N ARG A 108 7.79 -3.52 -16.76
CA ARG A 108 9.19 -3.06 -16.85
C ARG A 108 9.52 -2.04 -15.75
N HIS A 109 8.68 -1.03 -15.55
CA HIS A 109 8.90 -0.02 -14.53
C HIS A 109 8.82 -0.61 -13.12
N PHE A 110 7.89 -1.56 -12.89
CA PHE A 110 7.79 -2.31 -11.65
C PHE A 110 9.09 -3.05 -11.34
N ALA A 111 9.58 -3.84 -12.28
CA ALA A 111 10.79 -4.64 -12.07
C ALA A 111 12.03 -3.76 -11.81
N ILE A 112 12.19 -2.66 -12.56
CA ILE A 112 13.30 -1.72 -12.37
C ILE A 112 13.20 -1.06 -10.98
N ALA A 113 12.03 -0.51 -10.62
CA ALA A 113 11.86 0.17 -9.35
C ALA A 113 12.01 -0.79 -8.17
N ALA A 114 11.39 -1.98 -8.24
CA ALA A 114 11.51 -2.98 -7.19
C ALA A 114 12.96 -3.46 -7.02
N GLY A 115 13.64 -3.79 -8.10
CA GLY A 115 15.04 -4.21 -8.06
C GLY A 115 15.95 -3.13 -7.48
N THR A 116 15.82 -1.89 -7.96
CA THR A 116 16.62 -0.75 -7.45
C THR A 116 16.37 -0.52 -5.96
N THR A 117 15.10 -0.55 -5.52
CA THR A 117 14.74 -0.33 -4.12
C THR A 117 15.27 -1.43 -3.21
N LEU A 118 15.12 -2.71 -3.60
CA LEU A 118 15.65 -3.83 -2.82
C LEU A 118 17.19 -3.79 -2.74
N THR A 119 17.86 -3.46 -3.84
CA THR A 119 19.32 -3.29 -3.84
C THR A 119 19.74 -2.17 -2.90
N LEU A 120 19.07 -1.02 -2.98
CA LEU A 120 19.37 0.12 -2.10
C LEU A 120 19.11 -0.23 -0.63
N ALA A 121 17.98 -0.88 -0.32
CA ALA A 121 17.67 -1.33 1.03
C ALA A 121 18.73 -2.29 1.58
N ALA A 122 19.18 -3.25 0.77
CA ALA A 122 20.24 -4.18 1.16
C ALA A 122 21.58 -3.47 1.44
N VAL A 123 21.97 -2.52 0.55
CA VAL A 123 23.21 -1.74 0.73
C VAL A 123 23.12 -0.88 2.00
N LEU A 124 22.01 -0.13 2.20
CA LEU A 124 21.83 0.71 3.37
C LEU A 124 21.82 -0.10 4.67
N SER A 125 21.16 -1.27 4.67
CA SER A 125 21.18 -2.18 5.83
C SER A 125 22.59 -2.72 6.12
N GLY A 126 23.36 -3.02 5.08
CA GLY A 126 24.77 -3.42 5.25
C GLY A 126 25.63 -2.31 5.84
N VAL A 127 25.44 -1.07 5.36
CA VAL A 127 26.14 0.11 5.92
C VAL A 127 25.71 0.34 7.37
N GLN A 128 24.42 0.28 7.66
CA GLN A 128 23.92 0.42 9.04
C GLN A 128 24.51 -0.65 9.97
N ALA A 129 24.55 -1.90 9.54
CA ALA A 129 25.12 -2.99 10.34
C ALA A 129 26.62 -2.79 10.68
N ILE A 130 27.36 -2.04 9.85
CA ILE A 130 28.79 -1.77 10.07
C ILE A 130 28.99 -0.55 10.98
N PHE A 131 28.17 0.49 10.84
CA PHE A 131 28.42 1.80 11.44
C PHE A 131 27.44 2.17 12.57
N SER A 132 26.30 1.48 12.72
CA SER A 132 25.35 1.76 13.80
C SER A 132 25.81 1.14 15.10
N SER A 133 25.59 1.87 16.20
CA SER A 133 25.69 1.38 17.57
C SER A 133 24.36 0.83 18.10
N ASP A 134 23.31 0.87 17.30
CA ASP A 134 22.00 0.36 17.70
C ASP A 134 22.04 -1.16 17.93
N PRO A 135 21.18 -1.69 18.82
CA PRO A 135 21.06 -3.12 19.00
C PRO A 135 20.76 -3.83 17.67
N ALA A 136 21.46 -4.94 17.45
CA ALA A 136 21.21 -5.74 16.24
C ALA A 136 19.77 -6.27 16.23
N PRO A 137 19.14 -6.36 15.04
CA PRO A 137 17.81 -6.97 14.92
C PRO A 137 17.82 -8.41 15.45
N VAL A 138 16.78 -8.77 16.20
CA VAL A 138 16.62 -10.13 16.73
C VAL A 138 15.88 -11.01 15.74
N ARG A 139 16.18 -12.31 15.75
CA ARG A 139 15.45 -13.27 14.90
C ARG A 139 14.00 -13.39 15.35
N ASN A 140 13.07 -13.26 14.41
CA ASN A 140 11.63 -13.31 14.70
C ASN A 140 11.00 -14.63 14.23
N LEU A 141 11.33 -15.12 13.03
CA LEU A 141 10.85 -16.39 12.52
C LEU A 141 12.00 -17.34 12.18
N ASP A 142 11.75 -18.64 12.36
CA ASP A 142 12.66 -19.66 11.84
C ASP A 142 12.67 -19.66 10.31
N LEU A 143 13.83 -19.95 9.72
CA LEU A 143 14.02 -19.91 8.27
C LEU A 143 13.01 -20.81 7.52
N ALA A 144 12.78 -22.03 8.03
CA ALA A 144 11.84 -22.95 7.39
C ALA A 144 10.40 -22.42 7.41
N VAL A 145 9.96 -21.83 8.54
CA VAL A 145 8.65 -21.20 8.67
C VAL A 145 8.56 -20.00 7.74
N TRP A 146 9.56 -19.11 7.77
CA TRP A 146 9.59 -17.93 6.92
C TRP A 146 9.53 -18.29 5.43
N LEU A 147 10.32 -19.27 4.97
CA LEU A 147 10.31 -19.73 3.58
C LEU A 147 8.96 -20.35 3.18
N SER A 148 8.28 -21.05 4.08
CA SER A 148 6.95 -21.63 3.79
C SER A 148 5.88 -20.57 3.55
N TRP A 149 5.97 -19.42 4.24
CA TRP A 149 5.03 -18.30 4.08
C TRP A 149 5.40 -17.33 2.95
N LEU A 150 6.66 -17.34 2.50
CA LEU A 150 7.19 -16.34 1.56
C LEU A 150 6.37 -16.22 0.26
N PRO A 151 5.95 -17.31 -0.44
CA PRO A 151 5.20 -17.18 -1.68
C PRO A 151 3.86 -16.46 -1.50
N ILE A 152 3.08 -16.84 -0.49
CA ILE A 152 1.78 -16.20 -0.25
C ILE A 152 1.94 -14.77 0.29
N ALA A 153 2.98 -14.51 1.07
CA ALA A 153 3.30 -13.18 1.58
C ALA A 153 3.65 -12.20 0.44
N LEU A 154 4.48 -12.62 -0.51
CA LEU A 154 4.80 -11.81 -1.69
C LEU A 154 3.56 -11.52 -2.55
N LEU A 155 2.68 -12.50 -2.73
CA LEU A 155 1.41 -12.31 -3.43
C LEU A 155 0.50 -11.32 -2.68
N ALA A 156 0.35 -11.49 -1.37
CA ALA A 156 -0.47 -10.59 -0.54
C ALA A 156 0.06 -9.15 -0.58
N LEU A 157 1.38 -8.96 -0.48
CA LEU A 157 2.02 -7.64 -0.63
C LEU A 157 1.82 -7.05 -2.02
N ALA A 158 1.90 -7.86 -3.08
CA ALA A 158 1.66 -7.38 -4.43
C ALA A 158 0.22 -6.89 -4.61
N PHE A 159 -0.76 -7.62 -4.06
CA PHE A 159 -2.17 -7.22 -4.08
C PHE A 159 -2.42 -5.99 -3.21
N GLN A 160 -1.89 -5.94 -1.98
CA GLN A 160 -2.04 -4.82 -1.07
C GLN A 160 -1.47 -3.53 -1.67
N THR A 161 -0.19 -3.54 -2.03
CA THR A 161 0.47 -2.35 -2.59
C THR A 161 -0.11 -1.95 -3.95
N GLY A 162 -0.47 -2.94 -4.78
CA GLY A 162 -1.13 -2.70 -6.05
C GLY A 162 -2.50 -2.05 -5.90
N ALA A 163 -3.30 -2.45 -4.90
CA ALA A 163 -4.60 -1.87 -4.59
C ALA A 163 -4.47 -0.40 -4.15
N GLU A 164 -3.50 -0.11 -3.29
CA GLU A 164 -3.25 1.27 -2.84
C GLU A 164 -2.74 2.16 -3.99
N GLU A 165 -1.78 1.70 -4.78
CA GLU A 165 -1.33 2.48 -5.94
C GLU A 165 -2.45 2.69 -6.97
N LEU A 166 -3.29 1.66 -7.18
CA LEU A 166 -4.44 1.77 -8.07
C LEU A 166 -5.43 2.82 -7.60
N PHE A 167 -5.73 2.88 -6.30
CA PHE A 167 -6.65 3.87 -5.74
C PHE A 167 -6.03 5.26 -5.72
N PHE A 168 -4.86 5.43 -5.10
CA PHE A 168 -4.30 6.76 -4.86
C PHE A 168 -3.73 7.38 -6.14
N ARG A 169 -2.99 6.63 -6.97
CA ARG A 169 -2.29 7.16 -8.16
C ARG A 169 -3.05 6.88 -9.45
N GLY A 170 -3.58 5.67 -9.60
CA GLY A 170 -4.36 5.29 -10.77
C GLY A 170 -5.69 6.00 -10.85
N TYR A 171 -6.43 6.09 -9.74
CA TYR A 171 -7.78 6.64 -9.71
C TYR A 171 -7.83 8.07 -9.20
N LEU A 172 -7.54 8.31 -7.93
CA LEU A 172 -7.72 9.61 -7.27
C LEU A 172 -6.85 10.69 -7.93
N GLN A 173 -5.56 10.46 -8.04
CA GLN A 173 -4.60 11.40 -8.64
C GLN A 173 -4.96 11.72 -10.10
N SER A 174 -5.19 10.71 -10.93
CA SER A 174 -5.48 10.92 -12.35
C SER A 174 -6.83 11.61 -12.58
N GLN A 175 -7.81 11.37 -11.71
CA GLN A 175 -9.12 12.02 -11.79
C GLN A 175 -9.03 13.49 -11.35
N LEU A 176 -8.24 13.80 -10.32
CA LEU A 176 -7.95 15.19 -9.93
C LEU A 176 -7.17 15.93 -11.03
N ALA A 177 -6.18 15.29 -11.65
CA ALA A 177 -5.41 15.85 -12.77
C ALA A 177 -6.29 16.11 -14.00
N ALA A 178 -7.34 15.32 -14.21
CA ALA A 178 -8.32 15.54 -15.27
C ALA A 178 -9.17 16.80 -15.04
N ARG A 179 -9.30 17.26 -13.79
CA ARG A 179 -10.12 18.42 -13.39
C ARG A 179 -9.29 19.67 -13.12
N PHE A 180 -8.12 19.51 -12.53
CA PHE A 180 -7.27 20.62 -12.07
C PHE A 180 -5.96 20.67 -12.85
N ARG A 181 -5.59 21.86 -13.35
CA ARG A 181 -4.33 22.06 -14.09
C ARG A 181 -3.10 22.07 -13.16
N SER A 182 -3.28 22.51 -11.91
CA SER A 182 -2.17 22.63 -10.95
C SER A 182 -1.69 21.27 -10.46
N PRO A 183 -0.40 20.94 -10.65
CA PRO A 183 0.21 19.73 -10.08
C PRO A 183 0.10 19.66 -8.56
N MET A 184 0.10 20.79 -7.87
CA MET A 184 -0.06 20.86 -6.41
C MET A 184 -1.35 20.15 -5.96
N VAL A 185 -2.47 20.31 -6.67
CA VAL A 185 -3.75 19.69 -6.28
C VAL A 185 -3.68 18.17 -6.44
N TRP A 186 -3.31 17.69 -7.62
CA TRP A 186 -3.38 16.26 -7.93
C TRP A 186 -2.17 15.45 -7.46
N LEU A 187 -1.11 16.11 -6.95
CA LEU A 187 -0.03 15.44 -6.21
C LEU A 187 -0.29 15.47 -4.69
N LEU A 188 -0.58 16.65 -4.12
CA LEU A 188 -0.66 16.79 -2.66
C LEU A 188 -1.92 16.16 -2.08
N VAL A 189 -3.10 16.36 -2.70
CA VAL A 189 -4.36 15.84 -2.13
C VAL A 189 -4.34 14.31 -1.97
N PRO A 190 -3.97 13.50 -2.99
CA PRO A 190 -3.85 12.05 -2.82
C PRO A 190 -2.75 11.64 -1.84
N SER A 191 -1.66 12.40 -1.78
CA SER A 191 -0.53 12.11 -0.89
C SER A 191 -0.86 12.36 0.57
N ILE A 192 -1.54 13.46 0.87
CA ILE A 192 -2.04 13.77 2.20
C ILE A 192 -3.09 12.74 2.63
N ALA A 193 -4.02 12.38 1.73
CA ALA A 193 -4.99 11.33 1.99
C ALA A 193 -4.32 9.97 2.27
N PHE A 194 -3.25 9.64 1.55
CA PHE A 194 -2.44 8.45 1.78
C PHE A 194 -1.77 8.50 3.16
N GLY A 195 -1.21 9.65 3.54
CA GLY A 195 -0.66 9.86 4.87
C GLY A 195 -1.70 9.60 5.97
N PHE A 196 -2.87 10.22 5.88
CA PHE A 196 -3.95 10.02 6.86
C PHE A 196 -4.48 8.58 6.91
N ALA A 197 -4.48 7.85 5.80
CA ALA A 197 -4.82 6.42 5.78
C ALA A 197 -3.84 5.57 6.62
N HIS A 198 -2.65 6.10 6.91
CA HIS A 198 -1.63 5.48 7.77
C HIS A 198 -1.61 6.01 9.21
N PHE A 199 -2.60 6.84 9.59
CA PHE A 199 -2.70 7.29 10.98
C PHE A 199 -2.92 6.12 11.93
N ALA A 200 -2.02 5.94 12.89
CA ALA A 200 -2.02 4.83 13.84
C ALA A 200 -2.20 5.36 15.28
N PRO A 201 -3.45 5.51 15.76
CA PRO A 201 -3.73 6.17 17.06
C PRO A 201 -3.16 5.41 18.26
N GLY A 202 -2.76 4.15 18.10
CA GLY A 202 -2.10 3.34 19.14
C GLY A 202 -0.61 3.62 19.33
N LEU A 203 0.02 4.41 18.46
CA LEU A 203 1.43 4.77 18.62
C LEU A 203 1.58 5.92 19.63
N PRO A 204 2.62 5.87 20.51
CA PRO A 204 2.84 6.87 21.54
C PRO A 204 3.35 8.21 20.99
N GLY A 205 3.12 9.29 21.73
CA GLY A 205 3.67 10.61 21.46
C GLY A 205 3.35 11.16 20.08
N ALA A 206 4.37 11.70 19.41
CA ALA A 206 4.27 12.26 18.06
C ALA A 206 4.36 11.21 16.95
N ASN A 207 4.63 9.93 17.25
CA ASN A 207 4.95 8.89 16.28
C ASN A 207 3.86 8.69 15.23
N SER A 208 2.57 8.74 15.60
CA SER A 208 1.46 8.67 14.65
C SER A 208 1.52 9.77 13.60
N TRP A 209 1.85 11.01 13.99
CA TRP A 209 1.94 12.13 13.07
C TRP A 209 3.18 12.08 12.19
N LEU A 210 4.31 11.61 12.75
CA LEU A 210 5.53 11.37 11.96
C LEU A 210 5.29 10.27 10.92
N TYR A 211 4.54 9.23 11.29
CA TYR A 211 4.17 8.18 10.37
C TYR A 211 3.24 8.69 9.25
N VAL A 212 2.27 9.56 9.58
CA VAL A 212 1.44 10.28 8.59
C VAL A 212 2.32 11.13 7.66
N ALA A 213 3.26 11.90 8.20
CA ALA A 213 4.15 12.74 7.40
C ALA A 213 5.07 11.92 6.48
N PHE A 214 5.62 10.82 6.99
CA PHE A 214 6.40 9.87 6.21
C PHE A 214 5.58 9.27 5.06
N ALA A 215 4.39 8.75 5.36
CA ALA A 215 3.50 8.16 4.37
C ALA A 215 3.02 9.21 3.33
N ALA A 216 2.73 10.45 3.75
CA ALA A 216 2.38 11.52 2.83
C ALA A 216 3.54 11.88 1.88
N THR A 217 4.79 11.92 2.40
CA THR A 217 5.99 12.16 1.60
C THR A 217 6.22 11.02 0.62
N PHE A 218 6.12 9.78 1.08
CA PHE A 218 6.12 8.59 0.23
C PHE A 218 5.05 8.71 -0.85
N GLY A 219 3.84 9.09 -0.46
CA GLY A 219 2.71 9.34 -1.36
C GLY A 219 3.02 10.33 -2.48
N LEU A 220 3.69 11.43 -2.14
CA LEU A 220 4.08 12.48 -3.07
C LEU A 220 5.09 11.97 -4.10
N LEU A 221 6.12 11.26 -3.64
CA LEU A 221 7.14 10.68 -4.53
C LEU A 221 6.55 9.62 -5.46
N ALA A 222 5.66 8.73 -4.94
CA ALA A 222 4.95 7.76 -5.76
C ALA A 222 4.06 8.41 -6.81
N GLY A 223 3.38 9.51 -6.44
CA GLY A 223 2.59 10.32 -7.37
C GLY A 223 3.42 10.96 -8.47
N ASP A 224 4.58 11.51 -8.14
CA ASP A 224 5.53 12.09 -9.10
C ASP A 224 6.10 11.00 -10.05
N LEU A 225 6.50 9.84 -9.52
CA LEU A 225 6.94 8.69 -10.31
C LEU A 225 5.86 8.24 -11.31
N THR A 226 4.61 8.12 -10.88
CA THR A 226 3.49 7.76 -11.75
C THR A 226 3.30 8.79 -12.86
N ALA A 227 3.33 10.08 -12.52
CA ALA A 227 3.15 11.15 -13.49
C ALA A 227 4.31 11.25 -14.49
N ARG A 228 5.55 11.01 -14.07
CA ARG A 228 6.72 11.02 -14.95
C ARG A 228 6.78 9.82 -15.88
N THR A 229 6.35 8.66 -15.41
CA THR A 229 6.43 7.41 -16.18
C THR A 229 5.19 7.13 -17.02
N GLY A 230 4.05 7.75 -16.68
CA GLY A 230 2.75 7.49 -17.31
C GLY A 230 2.26 6.06 -17.06
N SER A 231 2.69 5.45 -15.95
CA SER A 231 2.26 4.11 -15.53
C SER A 231 2.39 3.95 -14.01
N LEU A 232 1.58 3.08 -13.42
CA LEU A 232 1.70 2.72 -12.00
C LEU A 232 2.96 1.92 -11.69
N GLY A 233 3.62 1.32 -12.67
CA GLY A 233 4.67 0.33 -12.47
C GLY A 233 5.80 0.80 -11.56
N ALA A 234 6.30 2.03 -11.76
CA ALA A 234 7.42 2.54 -10.94
C ALA A 234 7.02 2.77 -9.48
N ALA A 235 5.87 3.40 -9.24
CA ALA A 235 5.34 3.61 -7.89
C ALA A 235 5.02 2.28 -7.21
N TRP A 236 4.35 1.37 -7.93
CA TRP A 236 4.00 0.06 -7.40
C TRP A 236 5.23 -0.80 -7.08
N GLY A 237 6.23 -0.85 -7.98
CA GLY A 237 7.47 -1.60 -7.73
C GLY A 237 8.26 -1.07 -6.55
N TRP A 238 8.35 0.26 -6.42
CA TRP A 238 8.96 0.90 -5.27
C TRP A 238 8.20 0.57 -3.97
N HIS A 239 6.88 0.73 -3.96
CA HIS A 239 6.03 0.44 -2.82
C HIS A 239 6.10 -1.05 -2.42
N PHE A 240 5.99 -1.94 -3.39
CA PHE A 240 6.12 -3.38 -3.18
C PHE A 240 7.46 -3.75 -2.54
N ALA A 241 8.56 -3.23 -3.05
CA ALA A 241 9.89 -3.51 -2.53
C ALA A 241 10.11 -2.94 -1.12
N ASN A 242 9.63 -1.70 -0.88
CA ASN A 242 9.64 -1.10 0.45
C ASN A 242 8.90 -1.98 1.47
N ASN A 243 7.67 -2.39 1.15
CA ASN A 243 6.88 -3.22 2.04
C ASN A 243 7.43 -4.65 2.15
N THR A 244 7.99 -5.20 1.08
CA THR A 244 8.71 -6.49 1.14
C THR A 244 9.84 -6.41 2.16
N PHE A 245 10.64 -5.36 2.13
CA PHE A 245 11.72 -5.19 3.10
C PHE A 245 11.17 -4.99 4.52
N ALA A 246 10.22 -4.07 4.71
CA ALA A 246 9.69 -3.69 6.03
C ALA A 246 8.82 -4.77 6.69
N VAL A 247 8.19 -5.65 5.92
CA VAL A 247 7.27 -6.67 6.45
C VAL A 247 7.89 -8.06 6.46
N LEU A 248 8.75 -8.40 5.47
CA LEU A 248 9.30 -9.75 5.35
C LEU A 248 10.77 -9.85 5.79
N VAL A 249 11.56 -8.80 5.64
CA VAL A 249 13.00 -8.87 5.99
C VAL A 249 13.25 -8.36 7.40
N VAL A 250 12.97 -7.08 7.65
CA VAL A 250 13.20 -6.44 8.96
C VAL A 250 11.95 -5.69 9.36
N SER A 251 11.16 -6.27 10.25
CA SER A 251 9.98 -5.62 10.82
C SER A 251 10.33 -4.81 12.06
N THR A 252 9.57 -3.74 12.31
CA THR A 252 9.74 -2.88 13.49
C THR A 252 8.64 -3.16 14.51
N GLU A 253 8.99 -3.26 15.78
CA GLU A 253 8.01 -3.41 16.85
C GLU A 253 6.99 -2.27 16.85
N GLY A 254 5.71 -2.58 17.11
CA GLY A 254 4.59 -1.64 16.96
C GLY A 254 4.03 -1.54 15.54
N SER A 255 4.58 -2.30 14.58
CA SER A 255 4.07 -2.45 13.22
C SER A 255 3.52 -3.86 12.96
N VAL A 256 3.45 -4.27 11.68
CA VAL A 256 3.09 -5.61 11.23
C VAL A 256 4.34 -6.49 11.28
N THR A 257 4.44 -7.38 12.28
CA THR A 257 5.68 -8.14 12.56
C THR A 257 5.60 -9.63 12.25
N GLY A 258 4.41 -10.18 12.03
CA GLY A 258 4.19 -11.64 11.96
C GLY A 258 4.89 -12.36 10.81
N LEU A 259 5.37 -11.67 9.78
CA LEU A 259 6.09 -12.24 8.64
C LEU A 259 7.57 -11.80 8.57
N GLY A 260 8.02 -10.92 9.48
CA GLY A 260 9.40 -10.46 9.49
C GLY A 260 10.37 -11.58 9.82
N PHE A 261 11.45 -11.73 9.05
CA PHE A 261 12.52 -12.65 9.38
C PHE A 261 13.34 -12.15 10.58
N TRP A 262 13.60 -10.84 10.59
CA TRP A 262 14.20 -10.10 11.68
C TRP A 262 13.24 -9.09 12.27
N ARG A 263 13.41 -8.73 13.54
CA ARG A 263 12.64 -7.70 14.22
C ARG A 263 13.57 -6.74 14.96
N VAL A 264 13.37 -5.45 14.76
CA VAL A 264 13.95 -4.37 15.56
C VAL A 264 13.03 -4.12 16.76
N THR A 265 13.60 -4.12 17.96
CA THR A 265 12.90 -3.82 19.23
C THR A 265 12.91 -2.33 19.52
N GLY A 266 11.93 -1.83 20.27
CA GLY A 266 11.74 -0.40 20.59
C GLY A 266 11.00 0.33 19.46
N GLY A 267 11.73 0.87 18.53
CA GLY A 267 11.19 1.45 17.29
C GLY A 267 9.98 2.35 17.48
N LEU A 268 8.84 2.01 16.88
CA LEU A 268 7.62 2.82 16.92
C LEU A 268 6.93 2.86 18.30
N THR A 269 7.28 1.97 19.22
CA THR A 269 6.68 1.90 20.55
C THR A 269 7.33 2.83 21.57
N GLU A 270 8.49 3.41 21.23
CA GLU A 270 9.16 4.40 22.06
C GLU A 270 8.72 5.82 21.63
N PRO A 271 8.27 6.67 22.58
CA PRO A 271 7.86 8.03 22.26
C PRO A 271 9.06 8.88 21.83
N ILE A 272 8.87 9.65 20.74
CA ILE A 272 9.79 10.67 20.28
C ILE A 272 9.43 12.00 20.94
#